data_329ec8a087f04a723205f1c5b13e9aff
#
_entry.id   329ec8a087f04a723205f1c5b13e9aff
#
_cell.length_a   1.000
_cell.length_b   1.000
_cell.length_c   1.000
_cell.angle_alpha   90.00
_cell.angle_beta   90.00
_cell.angle_gamma   90.00
#
_symmetry.space_group_name_H-M   'P 1'
#
loop_
_entity.id
_entity.type
_entity.pdbx_description
1 polymer ?
#
loop_
_entity_poly.entity_id
_entity_poly.type
_entity_poly.pdbx_seq_one_letter_code
_entity_poly.pdbx_strand_id
1 'polypeptide(L)'
;MFAKGSCEVKFLQIQETFNDLFKNNKETGAAFSVIQNNKKIISLYGGTKNLQKDPWDENTIVNTFSASKGMYEACIAKIVNDNLLDLDKPVCHYWPAFQETSKSSILVKHILSHQSGMYRFKQKLENKDLLDWEKIISILENQNPDHKPG
;
A
#
# COMPACT_ATOMS: atom_id res chain seq x y z
N MET A 1 28.97 -0.54 -1.42
CA MET A 1 28.33 -1.14 -0.22
C MET A 1 27.84 -2.52 -0.66
N PHE A 2 28.03 -3.57 0.15
CA PHE A 2 27.62 -4.93 -0.19
C PHE A 2 26.40 -5.31 0.62
N ALA A 3 25.52 -6.12 0.03
CA ALA A 3 24.39 -6.72 0.72
C ALA A 3 24.86 -7.56 1.91
N LYS A 4 24.11 -7.47 3.00
CA LYS A 4 24.19 -8.33 4.16
C LYS A 4 23.06 -9.36 4.11
N GLY A 5 23.11 -10.35 4.99
CA GLY A 5 22.08 -11.39 5.09
C GLY A 5 22.54 -12.71 4.48
N SER A 6 21.60 -13.49 3.97
CA SER A 6 21.85 -14.85 3.43
C SER A 6 21.23 -15.05 2.06
N CYS A 7 21.90 -15.87 1.24
CA CYS A 7 21.40 -16.26 -0.08
C CYS A 7 21.89 -17.69 -0.38
N GLU A 8 20.98 -18.59 -0.77
CA GLU A 8 21.39 -19.94 -1.19
C GLU A 8 22.23 -19.87 -2.46
N VAL A 9 23.23 -20.76 -2.59
CA VAL A 9 24.24 -20.76 -3.66
C VAL A 9 23.63 -20.70 -5.06
N LYS A 10 22.53 -21.39 -5.30
CA LYS A 10 21.82 -21.40 -6.59
C LYS A 10 21.23 -20.04 -7.00
N PHE A 11 21.18 -19.06 -6.09
CA PHE A 11 20.62 -17.73 -6.29
C PHE A 11 21.64 -16.59 -6.16
N LEU A 12 22.94 -16.89 -6.17
CA LEU A 12 24.00 -15.86 -6.03
C LEU A 12 23.90 -14.75 -7.09
N GLN A 13 23.40 -15.05 -8.29
CA GLN A 13 23.16 -14.04 -9.31
C GLN A 13 22.16 -12.95 -8.85
N ILE A 14 21.16 -13.31 -8.02
CA ILE A 14 20.25 -12.36 -7.42
C ILE A 14 20.99 -11.45 -6.44
N GLN A 15 21.90 -12.02 -5.62
CA GLN A 15 22.72 -11.22 -4.70
C GLN A 15 23.65 -10.27 -5.45
N GLU A 16 24.24 -10.69 -6.56
CA GLU A 16 25.06 -9.82 -7.42
C GLU A 16 24.21 -8.66 -7.98
N THR A 17 23.05 -8.97 -8.57
CA THR A 17 22.12 -7.95 -9.08
C THR A 17 21.70 -6.99 -7.98
N PHE A 18 21.38 -7.48 -6.77
CA PHE A 18 21.04 -6.65 -5.62
C PHE A 18 22.18 -5.71 -5.22
N ASN A 19 23.44 -6.20 -5.22
CA ASN A 19 24.61 -5.36 -4.96
C ASN A 19 24.80 -4.27 -6.02
N ASP A 20 24.49 -4.58 -7.28
CA ASP A 20 24.66 -3.64 -8.39
C ASP A 20 23.68 -2.46 -8.33
N LEU A 21 22.53 -2.62 -7.66
CA LEU A 21 21.62 -1.48 -7.38
C LEU A 21 22.35 -0.39 -6.59
N PHE A 22 23.12 -0.75 -5.58
CA PHE A 22 23.87 0.22 -4.76
C PHE A 22 25.13 0.74 -5.44
N LYS A 23 25.87 -0.11 -6.15
CA LYS A 23 27.08 0.29 -6.93
C LYS A 23 26.73 1.33 -7.99
N ASN A 24 25.58 1.17 -8.63
CA ASN A 24 25.11 2.05 -9.70
C ASN A 24 24.21 3.20 -9.22
N ASN A 25 24.12 3.43 -7.90
CA ASN A 25 23.28 4.46 -7.27
C ASN A 25 21.79 4.41 -7.71
N LYS A 26 21.28 3.21 -8.03
CA LYS A 26 19.87 3.00 -8.38
C LYS A 26 19.00 2.86 -7.15
N GLU A 27 19.59 2.49 -6.01
CA GLU A 27 18.94 2.39 -4.70
C GLU A 27 19.82 3.00 -3.61
N THR A 28 19.16 3.62 -2.61
CA THR A 28 19.82 4.11 -1.40
C THR A 28 19.79 3.09 -0.28
N GLY A 29 18.70 2.35 -0.15
CA GLY A 29 18.54 1.29 0.83
C GLY A 29 17.41 0.36 0.43
N ALA A 30 17.58 -0.93 0.62
CA ALA A 30 16.59 -1.93 0.25
C ALA A 30 16.72 -3.23 1.06
N ALA A 31 15.64 -4.01 1.08
CA ALA A 31 15.64 -5.40 1.52
C ALA A 31 14.90 -6.28 0.51
N PHE A 32 15.34 -7.53 0.37
CA PHE A 32 14.73 -8.52 -0.50
C PHE A 32 14.71 -9.89 0.17
N SER A 33 13.55 -10.52 0.26
CA SER A 33 13.40 -11.84 0.87
C SER A 33 12.58 -12.78 0.00
N VAL A 34 12.98 -14.04 -0.03
CA VAL A 34 12.21 -15.12 -0.65
C VAL A 34 12.05 -16.26 0.35
N ILE A 35 10.80 -16.71 0.50
CA ILE A 35 10.45 -17.88 1.31
C ILE A 35 9.87 -18.94 0.37
N GLN A 36 10.41 -20.14 0.43
CA GLN A 36 9.93 -21.30 -0.31
C GLN A 36 9.78 -22.49 0.64
N ASN A 37 8.62 -23.14 0.64
CA ASN A 37 8.31 -24.29 1.52
C ASN A 37 8.61 -23.97 3.01
N ASN A 38 8.15 -22.82 3.49
CA ASN A 38 8.37 -22.28 4.84
C ASN A 38 9.85 -22.07 5.22
N LYS A 39 10.78 -22.14 4.26
CA LYS A 39 12.20 -21.85 4.46
C LYS A 39 12.58 -20.55 3.77
N LYS A 40 13.24 -19.65 4.50
CA LYS A 40 13.82 -18.42 3.94
C LYS A 40 15.07 -18.79 3.16
N ILE A 41 15.00 -18.73 1.83
CA ILE A 41 16.09 -19.10 0.90
C ILE A 41 16.93 -17.91 0.44
N ILE A 42 16.35 -16.69 0.53
CA ILE A 42 17.05 -15.43 0.31
C ILE A 42 16.58 -14.46 1.40
N SER A 43 17.52 -13.73 1.99
CA SER A 43 17.26 -12.62 2.91
C SER A 43 18.41 -11.62 2.76
N LEU A 44 18.25 -10.65 1.88
CA LEU A 44 19.26 -9.65 1.58
C LEU A 44 18.77 -8.27 2.04
N TYR A 45 19.68 -7.47 2.57
CA TYR A 45 19.43 -6.07 2.91
C TYR A 45 20.72 -5.27 2.81
N GLY A 46 20.61 -3.97 2.54
CA GLY A 46 21.77 -3.11 2.41
C GLY A 46 21.42 -1.65 2.13
N GLY A 47 22.44 -0.83 2.06
CA GLY A 47 22.30 0.61 1.86
C GLY A 47 22.04 1.37 3.16
N THR A 48 21.30 2.46 3.08
CA THR A 48 21.00 3.37 4.20
C THR A 48 19.49 3.51 4.38
N LYS A 49 19.03 3.71 5.62
CA LYS A 49 17.61 3.74 6.00
C LYS A 49 17.00 5.14 6.12
N ASN A 50 17.83 6.20 6.09
CA ASN A 50 17.38 7.57 6.28
C ASN A 50 18.34 8.59 5.64
N LEU A 51 17.98 9.88 5.71
CA LEU A 51 18.78 11.00 5.21
C LEU A 51 20.11 11.17 5.95
N GLN A 52 20.22 10.71 7.20
CA GLN A 52 21.46 10.71 8.00
C GLN A 52 22.44 9.62 7.56
N LYS A 53 22.03 8.79 6.58
CA LYS A 53 22.79 7.67 6.04
C LYS A 53 23.10 6.57 7.08
N ASP A 54 22.24 6.41 8.08
CA ASP A 54 22.32 5.27 8.98
C ASP A 54 22.21 3.95 8.19
N PRO A 55 23.02 2.94 8.52
CA PRO A 55 23.03 1.70 7.78
C PRO A 55 21.69 0.96 7.89
N TRP A 56 21.22 0.42 6.76
CA TRP A 56 20.11 -0.52 6.75
C TRP A 56 20.50 -1.82 7.47
N ASP A 57 19.62 -2.32 8.31
CA ASP A 57 19.78 -3.57 9.06
C ASP A 57 18.57 -4.50 8.86
N GLU A 58 18.62 -5.69 9.42
CA GLU A 58 17.57 -6.71 9.26
C GLU A 58 16.22 -6.32 9.88
N ASN A 59 16.20 -5.37 10.82
CA ASN A 59 15.03 -4.88 11.51
C ASN A 59 14.53 -3.54 10.97
N THR A 60 15.13 -3.03 9.89
CA THR A 60 14.71 -1.78 9.29
C THR A 60 13.32 -1.94 8.69
N ILE A 61 12.39 -1.10 9.13
CA ILE A 61 11.03 -1.01 8.61
C ILE A 61 10.89 0.22 7.73
N VAL A 62 10.06 0.11 6.70
CA VAL A 62 9.78 1.19 5.75
C VAL A 62 8.30 1.27 5.47
N ASN A 63 7.85 2.44 5.02
CA ASN A 63 6.49 2.59 4.51
C ASN A 63 6.37 1.81 3.19
N THR A 64 5.46 0.86 3.15
CA THR A 64 5.22 0.00 1.98
C THR A 64 4.25 0.59 0.96
N PHE A 65 3.69 1.78 1.26
CA PHE A 65 2.72 2.48 0.38
C PHE A 65 1.63 1.52 -0.15
N SER A 66 1.46 1.46 -1.48
CA SER A 66 0.41 0.65 -2.11
C SER A 66 0.51 -0.85 -1.90
N ALA A 67 1.67 -1.40 -1.53
CA ALA A 67 1.78 -2.81 -1.14
C ALA A 67 0.94 -3.14 0.11
N SER A 68 0.63 -2.13 0.95
CA SER A 68 -0.30 -2.27 2.07
C SER A 68 -1.72 -2.63 1.65
N LYS A 69 -2.12 -2.38 0.39
CA LYS A 69 -3.47 -2.73 -0.10
C LYS A 69 -3.75 -4.23 0.02
N GLY A 70 -2.77 -5.09 -0.26
CA GLY A 70 -2.92 -6.53 -0.08
C GLY A 70 -3.24 -6.92 1.38
N MET A 71 -2.71 -6.19 2.36
CA MET A 71 -3.04 -6.40 3.77
C MET A 71 -4.47 -5.94 4.08
N TYR A 72 -4.90 -4.80 3.52
CA TYR A 72 -6.29 -4.35 3.64
C TYR A 72 -7.26 -5.35 3.03
N GLU A 73 -6.95 -5.89 1.85
CA GLU A 73 -7.78 -6.91 1.18
C GLU A 73 -7.93 -8.16 2.06
N ALA A 74 -6.85 -8.61 2.70
CA ALA A 74 -6.92 -9.74 3.64
C ALA A 74 -7.83 -9.43 4.85
N CYS A 75 -7.74 -8.21 5.41
CA CYS A 75 -8.61 -7.76 6.50
C CYS A 75 -10.07 -7.67 6.03
N ILE A 76 -10.32 -7.11 4.84
CA ILE A 76 -11.68 -7.02 4.26
C ILE A 76 -12.25 -8.42 4.04
N ALA A 77 -11.48 -9.35 3.47
CA ALA A 77 -11.92 -10.74 3.28
C ALA A 77 -12.35 -11.40 4.60
N LYS A 78 -11.61 -11.14 5.69
CA LYS A 78 -11.99 -11.61 7.03
C LYS A 78 -13.32 -11.01 7.50
N ILE A 79 -13.50 -9.69 7.36
CA ILE A 79 -14.72 -8.98 7.77
C ILE A 79 -15.93 -9.45 6.96
N VAL A 80 -15.75 -9.70 5.65
CA VAL A 80 -16.80 -10.26 4.77
C VAL A 80 -17.15 -11.68 5.21
N ASN A 81 -16.15 -12.53 5.48
CA ASN A 81 -16.37 -13.89 5.98
C ASN A 81 -17.13 -13.93 7.30
N ASP A 82 -16.93 -12.94 8.15
CA ASP A 82 -17.63 -12.80 9.44
C ASP A 82 -19.04 -12.17 9.28
N ASN A 83 -19.51 -11.92 8.05
CA ASN A 83 -20.78 -11.27 7.72
C ASN A 83 -20.95 -9.85 8.32
N LEU A 84 -19.84 -9.14 8.55
CA LEU A 84 -19.84 -7.76 9.05
C LEU A 84 -19.79 -6.73 7.91
N LEU A 85 -19.43 -7.13 6.70
CA LEU A 85 -19.37 -6.30 5.50
C LEU A 85 -19.93 -7.07 4.31
N ASP A 86 -20.88 -6.45 3.60
CA ASP A 86 -21.44 -6.97 2.34
C ASP A 86 -20.89 -6.10 1.19
N LEU A 87 -20.23 -6.73 0.24
CA LEU A 87 -19.60 -6.06 -0.90
C LEU A 87 -20.63 -5.44 -1.87
N ASP A 88 -21.86 -5.94 -1.88
CA ASP A 88 -22.94 -5.47 -2.73
C ASP A 88 -23.83 -4.40 -2.07
N LYS A 89 -23.53 -4.02 -0.83
CA LYS A 89 -24.18 -2.90 -0.16
C LYS A 89 -23.58 -1.56 -0.58
N PRO A 90 -24.40 -0.50 -0.64
CA PRO A 90 -23.90 0.87 -0.82
C PRO A 90 -22.94 1.26 0.31
N VAL A 91 -21.91 2.03 -0.01
CA VAL A 91 -20.96 2.55 0.99
C VAL A 91 -21.67 3.35 2.08
N CYS A 92 -22.70 4.14 1.71
CA CYS A 92 -23.49 4.92 2.65
C CYS A 92 -24.27 4.08 3.68
N HIS A 93 -24.44 2.77 3.46
CA HIS A 93 -25.00 1.86 4.47
C HIS A 93 -24.09 1.75 5.70
N TYR A 94 -22.77 1.82 5.50
CA TYR A 94 -21.75 1.72 6.55
C TYR A 94 -21.21 3.11 6.95
N TRP A 95 -21.25 4.06 6.02
CA TRP A 95 -20.80 5.43 6.20
C TRP A 95 -21.89 6.43 5.77
N PRO A 96 -22.87 6.75 6.68
CA PRO A 96 -24.04 7.56 6.32
C PRO A 96 -23.70 8.95 5.76
N ALA A 97 -22.66 9.62 6.24
CA ALA A 97 -22.24 10.91 5.73
C ALA A 97 -21.76 10.88 4.26
N PHE A 98 -21.52 9.69 3.69
CA PHE A 98 -21.21 9.49 2.28
C PHE A 98 -22.45 9.49 1.38
N GLN A 99 -23.63 9.86 1.88
CA GLN A 99 -24.93 9.69 1.22
C GLN A 99 -25.32 10.85 0.25
N GLU A 100 -24.39 11.65 -0.23
CA GLU A 100 -24.73 12.59 -1.32
C GLU A 100 -25.39 11.84 -2.50
N THR A 101 -26.41 12.44 -3.13
CA THR A 101 -27.27 11.77 -4.16
C THR A 101 -26.51 11.10 -5.28
N SER A 102 -25.39 11.68 -5.68
CA SER A 102 -24.51 11.14 -6.73
C SER A 102 -23.67 9.94 -6.29
N LYS A 103 -23.56 9.66 -4.98
CA LYS A 103 -22.73 8.60 -4.38
C LYS A 103 -23.54 7.42 -3.84
N SER A 104 -24.87 7.55 -3.76
CA SER A 104 -25.74 6.51 -3.19
C SER A 104 -25.66 5.16 -3.91
N SER A 105 -25.23 5.14 -5.18
CA SER A 105 -25.03 3.92 -5.99
C SER A 105 -23.62 3.34 -5.90
N ILE A 106 -22.70 3.97 -5.15
CA ILE A 106 -21.35 3.44 -4.96
C ILE A 106 -21.41 2.28 -3.97
N LEU A 107 -21.15 1.07 -4.45
CA LEU A 107 -21.10 -0.13 -3.62
C LEU A 107 -19.70 -0.31 -3.00
N VAL A 108 -19.62 -1.06 -1.91
CA VAL A 108 -18.34 -1.39 -1.26
C VAL A 108 -17.34 -1.99 -2.26
N LYS A 109 -17.79 -2.93 -3.12
CA LYS A 109 -16.95 -3.52 -4.17
C LYS A 109 -16.37 -2.49 -5.16
N HIS A 110 -17.08 -1.40 -5.45
CA HIS A 110 -16.58 -0.37 -6.35
C HIS A 110 -15.40 0.41 -5.75
N ILE A 111 -15.39 0.62 -4.43
CA ILE A 111 -14.22 1.21 -3.74
C ILE A 111 -13.03 0.25 -3.82
N LEU A 112 -13.22 -1.02 -3.47
CA LEU A 112 -12.15 -2.02 -3.41
C LEU A 112 -11.53 -2.35 -4.77
N SER A 113 -12.32 -2.18 -5.86
CA SER A 113 -11.85 -2.42 -7.23
C SER A 113 -11.49 -1.14 -8.01
N HIS A 114 -11.40 0.01 -7.33
CA HIS A 114 -11.12 1.31 -7.96
C HIS A 114 -12.14 1.75 -9.03
N GLN A 115 -13.40 1.36 -8.87
CA GLN A 115 -14.50 1.62 -9.82
C GLN A 115 -15.53 2.61 -9.28
N SER A 116 -15.23 3.33 -8.21
CA SER A 116 -16.16 4.27 -7.57
C SER A 116 -16.40 5.56 -8.35
N GLY A 117 -15.58 5.88 -9.33
CA GLY A 117 -15.57 7.19 -9.99
C GLY A 117 -14.88 8.29 -9.19
N MET A 118 -14.32 7.97 -8.01
CA MET A 118 -13.66 8.94 -7.11
C MET A 118 -12.14 8.69 -7.08
N TYR A 119 -11.47 8.91 -8.20
CA TYR A 119 -10.05 8.58 -8.36
C TYR A 119 -9.10 9.74 -8.02
N ARG A 120 -9.63 10.93 -7.71
CA ARG A 120 -8.84 12.12 -7.37
C ARG A 120 -9.58 13.02 -6.37
N PHE A 121 -8.85 13.86 -5.69
CA PHE A 121 -9.43 15.00 -4.99
C PHE A 121 -9.68 16.13 -5.99
N LYS A 122 -10.91 16.69 -6.00
CA LYS A 122 -11.28 17.79 -6.91
C LYS A 122 -10.69 19.12 -6.49
N GLN A 123 -10.46 19.30 -5.20
CA GLN A 123 -9.75 20.48 -4.69
C GLN A 123 -8.25 20.25 -4.62
N LYS A 124 -7.47 21.33 -4.73
CA LYS A 124 -6.03 21.28 -4.55
C LYS A 124 -5.70 21.02 -3.08
N LEU A 125 -4.85 20.02 -2.84
CA LEU A 125 -4.33 19.68 -1.52
C LEU A 125 -2.83 20.00 -1.43
N GLU A 126 -2.38 20.39 -0.25
CA GLU A 126 -0.97 20.45 0.12
C GLU A 126 -0.56 19.14 0.82
N ASN A 127 0.74 18.83 0.85
CA ASN A 127 1.23 17.60 1.48
C ASN A 127 0.80 17.48 2.96
N LYS A 128 0.72 18.58 3.70
CA LYS A 128 0.23 18.60 5.09
C LYS A 128 -1.23 18.18 5.24
N ASP A 129 -2.06 18.48 4.21
CA ASP A 129 -3.49 18.15 4.24
C ASP A 129 -3.72 16.63 4.19
N LEU A 130 -2.81 15.87 3.57
CA LEU A 130 -2.87 14.41 3.52
C LEU A 130 -2.64 13.74 4.88
N LEU A 131 -2.13 14.48 5.85
CA LEU A 131 -1.93 14.03 7.24
C LEU A 131 -3.12 14.43 8.15
N ASP A 132 -4.04 15.23 7.64
CA ASP A 132 -5.24 15.67 8.35
C ASP A 132 -6.41 14.75 7.96
N TRP A 133 -6.65 13.72 8.79
CA TRP A 133 -7.66 12.71 8.55
C TRP A 133 -9.06 13.29 8.42
N GLU A 134 -9.47 14.19 9.33
CA GLU A 134 -10.81 14.80 9.35
C GLU A 134 -11.05 15.64 8.08
N LYS A 135 -10.04 16.39 7.65
CA LYS A 135 -10.10 17.16 6.42
C LYS A 135 -10.28 16.26 5.20
N ILE A 136 -9.54 15.17 5.09
CA ILE A 136 -9.65 14.22 3.96
C ILE A 136 -11.04 13.57 3.96
N ILE A 137 -11.54 13.13 5.10
CA ILE A 137 -12.87 12.56 5.23
C ILE A 137 -13.94 13.56 4.77
N SER A 138 -13.91 14.79 5.27
CA SER A 138 -14.85 15.85 4.88
C SER A 138 -14.85 16.13 3.38
N ILE A 139 -13.67 16.11 2.74
CA ILE A 139 -13.55 16.30 1.29
C ILE A 139 -14.23 15.14 0.54
N LEU A 140 -14.00 13.90 0.97
CA LEU A 140 -14.61 12.72 0.34
C LEU A 140 -16.13 12.68 0.53
N GLU A 141 -16.63 13.16 1.66
CA GLU A 141 -18.06 13.30 1.93
C GLU A 141 -18.74 14.33 1.05
N ASN A 142 -18.04 15.41 0.69
CA ASN A 142 -18.61 16.55 -0.02
C ASN A 142 -18.33 16.57 -1.53
N GLN A 143 -17.41 15.77 -2.04
CA GLN A 143 -17.14 15.72 -3.48
C GLN A 143 -17.99 14.67 -4.21
N ASN A 144 -18.40 15.00 -5.45
CA ASN A 144 -19.10 14.07 -6.34
C ASN A 144 -18.10 13.19 -7.12
N PRO A 145 -18.47 11.97 -7.52
CA PRO A 145 -17.69 11.18 -8.45
C PRO A 145 -17.56 11.88 -9.82
N ASP A 146 -16.50 11.56 -10.57
CA ASP A 146 -16.25 12.10 -11.91
C ASP A 146 -16.99 11.29 -12.99
N HIS A 147 -17.38 10.05 -12.70
CA HIS A 147 -18.18 9.18 -13.56
C HIS A 147 -19.04 8.22 -12.73
N LYS A 148 -19.95 7.52 -13.36
CA LYS A 148 -20.77 6.50 -12.71
C LYS A 148 -19.90 5.35 -12.19
N PRO A 149 -20.23 4.77 -11.02
CA PRO A 149 -19.53 3.60 -10.49
C PRO A 149 -19.79 2.35 -11.36
N GLY A 150 -18.77 1.50 -11.47
CA GLY A 150 -18.81 0.28 -12.28
C GLY A 150 -18.16 0.40 -13.64
#